data_8fb2c1346671cbb52377f3b2422f0a9c
#
_entry.id   8fb2c1346671cbb52377f3b2422f0a9c
#
_cell.length_a   1.000
_cell.length_b   1.000
_cell.length_c   1.000
_cell.angle_alpha   90.00
_cell.angle_beta   90.00
_cell.angle_gamma   90.00
#
_symmetry.space_group_name_H-M   'P 1'
#
loop_
_entity.id
_entity.type
_entity.pdbx_description
1 polymer ?
#
loop_
_entity_poly.entity_id
_entity_poly.type
_entity_poly.pdbx_seq_one_letter_code
_entity_poly.pdbx_strand_id
1 'polypeptide(L)'
;MKAIINIALLVCTGLLNPVFSQETGTFKSQQLKNKRVKDAYATKWSGLEAELKAKKISPNAMEVFVRIFKKEKELELWVKNKSDAKYVFLKKIAVCASSGELGPKRKEGDYQVPEGIYDIASFNPNSSYYLALKVGYPNKSDKILVDGKRTGGDIMIHGNCVTIGCVPLQDDPVKDVYMLCVEAKNNNTSPRIEIYPCKFTAENSKYLEENFDDGKNNFWANIKPAFTYFEANKTPAKFSINTKGAYVFSN
;
A
#
# COMPACT_ATOMS: atom_id res chain seq x y z
N MET A 1 -12.52 -46.48 74.88
CA MET A 1 -12.37 -45.10 74.42
C MET A 1 -12.31 -45.11 72.89
N LYS A 2 -13.40 -44.64 72.22
CA LYS A 2 -13.44 -44.59 70.76
C LYS A 2 -13.16 -43.17 70.35
N ALA A 3 -12.07 -42.98 69.59
CA ALA A 3 -11.75 -41.71 68.98
C ALA A 3 -12.57 -41.47 67.71
N ILE A 4 -13.29 -40.37 67.64
CA ILE A 4 -14.06 -39.91 66.48
C ILE A 4 -13.14 -38.98 65.72
N ILE A 5 -12.78 -39.39 64.47
CA ILE A 5 -12.03 -38.55 63.53
C ILE A 5 -13.04 -37.76 62.68
N ASN A 6 -13.08 -36.45 62.88
CA ASN A 6 -13.84 -35.54 62.01
C ASN A 6 -13.03 -35.20 60.76
N ILE A 7 -13.46 -35.63 59.60
CA ILE A 7 -12.93 -35.23 58.29
C ILE A 7 -13.70 -33.99 57.85
N ALA A 8 -13.03 -32.85 57.84
CA ALA A 8 -13.53 -31.61 57.27
C ALA A 8 -13.36 -31.65 55.74
N LEU A 9 -14.46 -31.68 55.00
CA LEU A 9 -14.49 -31.60 53.52
C LEU A 9 -14.36 -30.15 53.09
N LEU A 10 -13.18 -29.78 52.57
CA LEU A 10 -12.94 -28.44 52.01
C LEU A 10 -13.52 -28.38 50.61
N VAL A 11 -14.67 -27.72 50.44
CA VAL A 11 -15.28 -27.46 49.12
C VAL A 11 -14.60 -26.22 48.51
N CYS A 12 -13.68 -26.46 47.58
CA CYS A 12 -13.09 -25.41 46.77
C CYS A 12 -14.10 -24.98 45.68
N THR A 13 -14.84 -23.89 45.91
CA THR A 13 -15.67 -23.26 44.85
C THR A 13 -14.75 -22.44 43.95
N GLY A 14 -14.31 -23.07 42.86
CA GLY A 14 -13.60 -22.38 41.78
C GLY A 14 -14.55 -21.35 41.11
N LEU A 15 -14.31 -20.07 41.34
CA LEU A 15 -14.92 -18.98 40.59
C LEU A 15 -14.39 -19.03 39.16
N LEU A 16 -15.18 -19.62 38.25
CA LEU A 16 -14.97 -19.48 36.80
C LEU A 16 -15.27 -18.04 36.41
N ASN A 17 -14.22 -17.21 36.31
CA ASN A 17 -14.34 -15.92 35.68
C ASN A 17 -14.63 -16.16 34.19
N PRO A 18 -15.74 -15.62 33.63
CA PRO A 18 -15.99 -15.69 32.20
C PRO A 18 -14.88 -14.86 31.52
N VAL A 19 -14.02 -15.53 30.76
CA VAL A 19 -13.11 -14.88 29.84
C VAL A 19 -14.00 -14.26 28.75
N PHE A 20 -14.29 -12.98 28.86
CA PHE A 20 -14.87 -12.20 27.77
C PHE A 20 -13.83 -12.13 26.67
N SER A 21 -13.90 -13.06 25.72
CA SER A 21 -13.24 -12.90 24.43
C SER A 21 -13.85 -11.67 23.78
N GLN A 22 -13.14 -10.53 23.81
CA GLN A 22 -13.48 -9.42 22.95
C GLN A 22 -13.36 -9.95 21.52
N GLU A 23 -14.48 -10.11 20.82
CA GLU A 23 -14.49 -10.26 19.38
C GLU A 23 -13.79 -9.02 18.78
N THR A 24 -12.51 -9.14 18.51
CA THR A 24 -11.78 -8.16 17.73
C THR A 24 -12.33 -8.26 16.32
N GLY A 25 -13.25 -7.35 15.97
CA GLY A 25 -13.87 -7.31 14.65
C GLY A 25 -12.81 -7.29 13.54
N THR A 26 -13.17 -7.76 12.34
CA THR A 26 -12.27 -7.79 11.18
C THR A 26 -11.72 -6.39 10.87
N PHE A 27 -10.59 -6.32 10.15
CA PHE A 27 -10.01 -5.03 9.75
C PHE A 27 -11.03 -4.14 9.02
N LYS A 28 -11.80 -4.70 8.09
CA LYS A 28 -12.89 -4.01 7.38
C LYS A 28 -13.95 -3.48 8.36
N SER A 29 -14.38 -4.27 9.33
CA SER A 29 -15.39 -3.83 10.31
C SER A 29 -14.90 -2.66 11.17
N GLN A 30 -13.61 -2.62 11.48
CA GLN A 30 -12.98 -1.50 12.18
C GLN A 30 -12.96 -0.24 11.30
N GLN A 31 -12.60 -0.37 10.03
CA GLN A 31 -12.61 0.75 9.08
C GLN A 31 -14.02 1.30 8.86
N LEU A 32 -15.04 0.47 8.78
CA LEU A 32 -16.45 0.86 8.61
C LEU A 32 -17.05 1.63 9.83
N LYS A 33 -16.36 1.68 10.96
CA LYS A 33 -16.75 2.58 12.08
C LYS A 33 -16.56 4.05 11.73
N ASN A 34 -15.68 4.37 10.79
CA ASN A 34 -15.48 5.73 10.32
C ASN A 34 -16.53 6.12 9.28
N LYS A 35 -17.14 7.31 9.47
CA LYS A 35 -18.21 7.80 8.59
C LYS A 35 -17.78 7.89 7.13
N ARG A 36 -16.57 8.44 6.84
CA ARG A 36 -16.07 8.61 5.46
C ARG A 36 -15.91 7.26 4.75
N VAL A 37 -15.41 6.25 5.47
CA VAL A 37 -15.28 4.88 4.93
C VAL A 37 -16.65 4.28 4.68
N LYS A 38 -17.56 4.39 5.65
CA LYS A 38 -18.95 3.92 5.50
C LYS A 38 -19.64 4.57 4.30
N ASP A 39 -19.50 5.88 4.13
CA ASP A 39 -20.05 6.62 3.00
C ASP A 39 -19.42 6.18 1.65
N ALA A 40 -18.10 5.93 1.63
CA ALA A 40 -17.42 5.43 0.44
C ALA A 40 -17.98 4.06 0.01
N TYR A 41 -18.13 3.12 0.94
CA TYR A 41 -18.75 1.82 0.66
C TYR A 41 -20.19 1.97 0.21
N ALA A 42 -20.99 2.79 0.88
CA ALA A 42 -22.41 2.98 0.53
C ALA A 42 -22.60 3.58 -0.88
N THR A 43 -21.67 4.42 -1.33
CA THR A 43 -21.84 5.17 -2.59
C THR A 43 -21.14 4.53 -3.78
N LYS A 44 -20.06 3.76 -3.58
CA LYS A 44 -19.22 3.28 -4.70
C LYS A 44 -19.01 1.77 -4.72
N TRP A 45 -19.21 1.06 -3.60
CA TRP A 45 -18.82 -0.35 -3.53
C TRP A 45 -19.56 -1.22 -4.55
N SER A 46 -20.85 -1.02 -4.76
CA SER A 46 -21.63 -1.84 -5.71
C SER A 46 -21.07 -1.76 -7.14
N GLY A 47 -20.66 -0.56 -7.58
CA GLY A 47 -20.03 -0.37 -8.90
C GLY A 47 -18.64 -1.03 -8.96
N LEU A 48 -17.83 -0.83 -7.93
CA LEU A 48 -16.49 -1.42 -7.85
C LEU A 48 -16.54 -2.96 -7.78
N GLU A 49 -17.48 -3.51 -7.03
CA GLU A 49 -17.71 -4.96 -6.95
C GLU A 49 -18.17 -5.54 -8.29
N ALA A 50 -19.02 -4.82 -9.05
CA ALA A 50 -19.39 -5.21 -10.40
C ALA A 50 -18.18 -5.25 -11.35
N GLU A 51 -17.27 -4.25 -11.27
CA GLU A 51 -16.01 -4.25 -12.03
C GLU A 51 -15.12 -5.45 -11.67
N LEU A 52 -14.99 -5.76 -10.37
CA LEU A 52 -14.26 -6.94 -9.89
C LEU A 52 -14.87 -8.24 -10.42
N LYS A 53 -16.20 -8.38 -10.31
CA LYS A 53 -16.94 -9.55 -10.79
C LYS A 53 -16.77 -9.76 -12.29
N ALA A 54 -16.81 -8.69 -13.09
CA ALA A 54 -16.57 -8.77 -14.54
C ALA A 54 -15.19 -9.32 -14.88
N LYS A 55 -14.21 -9.16 -13.99
CA LYS A 55 -12.84 -9.71 -14.09
C LYS A 55 -12.68 -11.04 -13.33
N LYS A 56 -13.76 -11.64 -12.83
CA LYS A 56 -13.76 -12.87 -12.03
C LYS A 56 -12.94 -12.77 -10.74
N ILE A 57 -12.87 -11.59 -10.15
CA ILE A 57 -12.16 -11.32 -8.89
C ILE A 57 -13.16 -11.33 -7.74
N SER A 58 -12.86 -12.12 -6.71
CA SER A 58 -13.63 -12.18 -5.47
C SER A 58 -13.08 -11.20 -4.44
N PRO A 59 -13.87 -10.24 -3.91
CA PRO A 59 -13.41 -9.35 -2.86
C PRO A 59 -12.85 -10.08 -1.63
N ASN A 60 -13.40 -11.27 -1.31
CA ASN A 60 -12.99 -12.07 -0.15
C ASN A 60 -11.69 -12.87 -0.35
N ALA A 61 -11.10 -12.83 -1.53
CA ALA A 61 -9.88 -13.58 -1.85
C ALA A 61 -8.87 -12.76 -2.66
N MET A 62 -9.08 -11.44 -2.80
CA MET A 62 -8.25 -10.63 -3.69
C MET A 62 -6.97 -10.14 -3.02
N GLU A 63 -5.98 -9.93 -3.87
CA GLU A 63 -4.78 -9.15 -3.66
C GLU A 63 -4.82 -7.91 -4.54
N VAL A 64 -4.19 -6.82 -4.05
CA VAL A 64 -4.12 -5.54 -4.75
C VAL A 64 -2.68 -5.15 -4.98
N PHE A 65 -2.39 -4.66 -6.17
CA PHE A 65 -1.10 -4.10 -6.55
C PHE A 65 -1.30 -2.73 -7.17
N VAL A 66 -0.55 -1.75 -6.71
CA VAL A 66 -0.64 -0.33 -7.12
C VAL A 66 0.63 0.06 -7.83
N ARG A 67 0.52 0.67 -9.02
CA ARG A 67 1.65 1.25 -9.74
C ARG A 67 1.39 2.73 -9.97
N ILE A 68 2.37 3.57 -9.70
CA ILE A 68 2.28 5.02 -9.85
C ILE A 68 3.38 5.48 -10.79
N PHE A 69 3.01 6.30 -11.78
CA PHE A 69 3.90 6.85 -12.78
C PHE A 69 3.88 8.37 -12.71
N LYS A 70 4.99 8.96 -12.27
CA LYS A 70 5.08 10.40 -11.97
C LYS A 70 4.91 11.27 -13.22
N LYS A 71 5.60 10.92 -14.32
CA LYS A 71 5.53 11.67 -15.59
C LYS A 71 4.14 11.65 -16.19
N GLU A 72 3.50 10.49 -16.21
CA GLU A 72 2.14 10.31 -16.74
C GLU A 72 1.07 10.84 -15.78
N LYS A 73 1.41 11.12 -14.52
CA LYS A 73 0.46 11.47 -13.45
C LYS A 73 -0.66 10.45 -13.36
N GLU A 74 -0.29 9.19 -13.28
CA GLU A 74 -1.22 8.07 -13.37
C GLU A 74 -0.97 7.06 -12.25
N LEU A 75 -2.04 6.57 -11.63
CA LEU A 75 -2.05 5.43 -10.72
C LEU A 75 -2.82 4.30 -11.38
N GLU A 76 -2.20 3.15 -11.51
CA GLU A 76 -2.83 1.92 -11.99
C GLU A 76 -3.19 1.00 -10.82
N LEU A 77 -4.41 0.45 -10.86
CA LEU A 77 -4.88 -0.58 -9.95
C LEU A 77 -4.91 -1.93 -10.66
N TRP A 78 -4.22 -2.89 -10.09
CA TRP A 78 -4.14 -4.26 -10.53
C TRP A 78 -4.63 -5.18 -9.43
N VAL A 79 -5.39 -6.21 -9.79
CA VAL A 79 -6.00 -7.15 -8.84
C VAL A 79 -5.84 -8.59 -9.31
N LYS A 80 -5.82 -9.54 -8.37
CA LYS A 80 -5.94 -10.97 -8.64
C LYS A 80 -6.63 -11.66 -7.47
N ASN A 81 -7.16 -12.85 -7.66
CA ASN A 81 -7.45 -13.73 -6.53
C ASN A 81 -6.15 -14.32 -5.99
N LYS A 82 -6.12 -14.70 -4.72
CA LYS A 82 -4.95 -15.37 -4.11
C LYS A 82 -4.53 -16.64 -4.86
N SER A 83 -5.50 -17.36 -5.45
CA SER A 83 -5.25 -18.56 -6.24
C SER A 83 -4.70 -18.28 -7.62
N ASP A 84 -4.81 -17.05 -8.13
CA ASP A 84 -4.40 -16.71 -9.48
C ASP A 84 -2.90 -16.42 -9.55
N ALA A 85 -2.26 -16.84 -10.64
CA ALA A 85 -0.85 -16.58 -10.85
C ALA A 85 -0.57 -15.12 -11.26
N LYS A 86 -1.52 -14.48 -11.97
CA LYS A 86 -1.31 -13.18 -12.62
C LYS A 86 -2.32 -12.14 -12.17
N TYR A 87 -1.85 -10.92 -12.03
CA TYR A 87 -2.72 -9.76 -11.85
C TYR A 87 -3.41 -9.38 -13.16
N VAL A 88 -4.64 -8.91 -13.04
CA VAL A 88 -5.39 -8.30 -14.14
C VAL A 88 -5.54 -6.80 -13.89
N PHE A 89 -5.47 -6.02 -14.94
CA PHE A 89 -5.70 -4.57 -14.86
C PHE A 89 -7.15 -4.28 -14.48
N LEU A 90 -7.35 -3.50 -13.44
CA LEU A 90 -8.68 -3.06 -13.01
C LEU A 90 -9.03 -1.70 -13.61
N LYS A 91 -8.29 -0.68 -13.24
CA LYS A 91 -8.48 0.69 -13.73
C LYS A 91 -7.25 1.56 -13.52
N LYS A 92 -7.25 2.71 -14.17
CA LYS A 92 -6.30 3.79 -13.89
C LYS A 92 -7.02 5.02 -13.31
N ILE A 93 -6.30 5.77 -12.50
CA ILE A 93 -6.77 6.96 -11.82
C ILE A 93 -5.73 8.06 -12.06
N ALA A 94 -6.21 9.24 -12.40
CA ALA A 94 -5.33 10.40 -12.57
C ALA A 94 -4.80 10.88 -11.21
N VAL A 95 -3.49 11.12 -11.13
CA VAL A 95 -2.86 11.86 -10.04
C VAL A 95 -3.05 13.35 -10.33
N CYS A 96 -3.86 14.03 -9.52
CA CYS A 96 -4.38 15.33 -9.85
C CYS A 96 -3.43 16.50 -9.62
N ALA A 97 -2.38 16.31 -8.81
CA ALA A 97 -1.29 17.28 -8.63
C ALA A 97 0.04 16.54 -8.42
N SER A 98 1.14 17.22 -8.66
CA SER A 98 2.50 16.70 -8.46
C SER A 98 3.37 17.78 -7.85
N SER A 99 4.36 17.38 -7.06
CA SER A 99 5.40 18.25 -6.52
C SER A 99 6.78 17.63 -6.74
N GLY A 100 7.80 18.47 -6.70
CA GLY A 100 9.15 18.06 -7.05
C GLY A 100 9.30 17.74 -8.55
N GLU A 101 10.32 16.97 -8.88
CA GLU A 101 10.63 16.52 -10.24
C GLU A 101 10.71 14.99 -10.32
N LEU A 102 11.05 14.45 -11.49
CA LEU A 102 11.39 13.03 -11.60
C LEU A 102 12.69 12.77 -10.83
N GLY A 103 12.68 11.70 -10.04
CA GLY A 103 13.77 11.32 -9.15
C GLY A 103 13.25 10.80 -7.81
N PRO A 104 14.03 9.98 -7.12
CA PRO A 104 13.68 9.47 -5.81
C PRO A 104 13.73 10.58 -4.74
N LYS A 105 12.91 10.43 -3.71
CA LYS A 105 12.99 11.28 -2.52
C LYS A 105 14.21 10.90 -1.68
N ARG A 106 15.07 11.89 -1.36
CA ARG A 106 16.36 11.64 -0.67
C ARG A 106 16.51 12.39 0.64
N LYS A 107 15.72 13.44 0.87
CA LYS A 107 15.82 14.22 2.12
C LYS A 107 14.46 14.79 2.54
N GLU A 108 14.39 15.14 3.82
CA GLU A 108 13.24 15.87 4.35
C GLU A 108 13.14 17.26 3.69
N GLY A 109 11.93 17.67 3.35
CA GLY A 109 11.67 19.00 2.75
C GLY A 109 12.05 19.15 1.27
N ASP A 110 12.41 18.06 0.56
CA ASP A 110 12.73 18.13 -0.87
C ASP A 110 11.50 18.16 -1.78
N TYR A 111 10.31 18.12 -1.21
CA TYR A 111 9.02 18.10 -1.91
C TYR A 111 8.86 16.97 -2.94
N GLN A 112 9.72 15.95 -2.90
CA GLN A 112 9.71 14.87 -3.86
C GLN A 112 8.66 13.80 -3.50
N VAL A 113 7.93 13.33 -4.50
CA VAL A 113 7.25 12.05 -4.43
C VAL A 113 8.31 10.96 -4.50
N PRO A 114 8.38 10.01 -3.55
CA PRO A 114 9.39 8.96 -3.59
C PRO A 114 9.22 8.06 -4.82
N GLU A 115 10.31 7.42 -5.24
CA GLU A 115 10.32 6.37 -6.26
C GLU A 115 10.95 5.10 -5.67
N GLY A 116 10.37 3.95 -5.98
CA GLY A 116 10.79 2.67 -5.43
C GLY A 116 9.64 1.71 -5.15
N ILE A 117 9.89 0.72 -4.31
CA ILE A 117 8.95 -0.36 -4.00
C ILE A 117 8.57 -0.30 -2.52
N TYR A 118 7.28 -0.25 -2.25
CA TYR A 118 6.71 -0.01 -0.92
C TYR A 118 5.49 -0.90 -0.67
N ASP A 119 5.07 -0.95 0.59
CA ASP A 119 3.77 -1.46 1.03
C ASP A 119 2.91 -0.32 1.59
N ILE A 120 1.64 -0.58 1.87
CA ILE A 120 0.81 0.33 2.64
C ILE A 120 1.14 0.16 4.13
N ALA A 121 1.69 1.19 4.74
CA ALA A 121 2.07 1.19 6.14
C ALA A 121 0.88 1.36 7.08
N SER A 122 -0.07 2.23 6.73
CA SER A 122 -1.27 2.45 7.55
C SER A 122 -2.41 3.08 6.75
N PHE A 123 -3.61 3.01 7.32
CA PHE A 123 -4.85 3.57 6.81
C PHE A 123 -5.28 4.72 7.70
N ASN A 124 -5.52 5.90 7.12
CA ASN A 124 -5.98 7.08 7.84
C ASN A 124 -7.33 7.57 7.28
N PRO A 125 -8.45 7.11 7.84
CA PRO A 125 -9.78 7.56 7.41
C PRO A 125 -10.13 8.97 7.90
N ASN A 126 -9.35 9.52 8.83
CA ASN A 126 -9.54 10.87 9.41
C ASN A 126 -8.54 11.89 8.89
N SER A 127 -7.91 11.62 7.74
CA SER A 127 -6.95 12.54 7.14
C SER A 127 -7.57 13.92 6.88
N SER A 128 -6.78 15.00 7.05
CA SER A 128 -7.16 16.34 6.61
C SER A 128 -7.45 16.41 5.12
N TYR A 129 -6.94 15.44 4.36
CA TYR A 129 -7.15 15.27 2.92
C TYR A 129 -8.09 14.11 2.61
N TYR A 130 -9.20 14.03 3.32
CA TYR A 130 -10.29 13.06 3.20
C TYR A 130 -9.87 11.65 3.64
N LEU A 131 -9.64 10.68 2.73
CA LEU A 131 -9.12 9.36 3.00
C LEU A 131 -7.64 9.29 2.62
N ALA A 132 -6.81 8.65 3.42
CA ALA A 132 -5.40 8.53 3.11
C ALA A 132 -4.82 7.14 3.43
N LEU A 133 -3.92 6.68 2.58
CA LEU A 133 -3.13 5.47 2.72
C LEU A 133 -1.66 5.88 2.86
N LYS A 134 -1.02 5.53 3.97
CA LYS A 134 0.40 5.84 4.18
C LYS A 134 1.25 4.86 3.36
N VAL A 135 2.08 5.41 2.50
CA VAL A 135 3.12 4.67 1.78
C VAL A 135 4.23 4.29 2.75
N GLY A 136 4.77 3.09 2.65
CA GLY A 136 5.85 2.57 3.50
C GLY A 136 7.22 3.23 3.26
N TYR A 137 7.22 4.51 2.91
CA TYR A 137 8.42 5.35 2.82
C TYR A 137 8.81 5.87 4.22
N PRO A 138 10.11 5.94 4.58
CA PRO A 138 11.25 5.39 3.86
C PRO A 138 11.39 3.87 4.04
N ASN A 139 11.69 3.15 2.97
CA ASN A 139 12.07 1.76 3.03
C ASN A 139 13.58 1.60 3.34
N LYS A 140 14.13 0.37 3.30
CA LYS A 140 15.55 0.12 3.56
C LYS A 140 16.47 0.82 2.55
N SER A 141 16.10 0.86 1.26
CA SER A 141 16.86 1.54 0.22
C SER A 141 16.94 3.05 0.50
N ASP A 142 15.81 3.68 0.78
CA ASP A 142 15.73 5.12 1.05
C ASP A 142 16.57 5.53 2.26
N LYS A 143 16.56 4.70 3.33
CA LYS A 143 17.37 4.96 4.54
C LYS A 143 18.86 4.88 4.29
N ILE A 144 19.30 4.00 3.40
CA ILE A 144 20.73 3.86 3.03
C ILE A 144 21.16 4.99 2.10
N LEU A 145 20.29 5.35 1.15
CA LEU A 145 20.58 6.34 0.09
C LEU A 145 20.14 7.77 0.46
N VAL A 146 19.86 8.03 1.74
CA VAL A 146 19.47 9.37 2.22
C VAL A 146 20.58 10.39 1.94
N ASP A 147 20.18 11.57 1.46
CA ASP A 147 21.03 12.73 1.33
C ASP A 147 20.79 13.67 2.52
N GLY A 148 21.72 13.65 3.47
CA GLY A 148 21.62 14.40 4.71
C GLY A 148 21.22 13.54 5.93
N LYS A 149 20.64 14.18 6.97
CA LYS A 149 20.36 13.52 8.26
C LYS A 149 19.01 12.79 8.32
N ARG A 150 18.03 13.18 7.53
CA ARG A 150 16.65 12.72 7.61
C ARG A 150 16.03 12.50 6.23
N THR A 151 15.37 11.38 6.07
CA THR A 151 14.60 11.07 4.86
C THR A 151 13.30 11.88 4.77
N GLY A 152 12.78 12.35 5.90
CA GLY A 152 11.40 12.74 6.04
C GLY A 152 10.47 11.53 6.10
N GLY A 153 9.18 11.76 5.96
CA GLY A 153 8.15 10.72 6.05
C GLY A 153 6.78 11.23 5.64
N ASP A 154 5.74 10.51 6.11
CA ASP A 154 4.33 10.88 5.92
C ASP A 154 3.89 11.05 4.47
N ILE A 155 4.44 10.23 3.59
CA ILE A 155 4.01 10.14 2.19
C ILE A 155 2.68 9.37 2.14
N MET A 156 1.66 10.01 1.56
CA MET A 156 0.31 9.48 1.49
C MET A 156 -0.20 9.41 0.04
N ILE A 157 -1.02 8.39 -0.23
CA ILE A 157 -2.00 8.43 -1.33
C ILE A 157 -3.29 8.94 -0.69
N HIS A 158 -3.86 10.07 -1.15
CA HIS A 158 -4.95 10.74 -0.44
C HIS A 158 -5.93 11.46 -1.36
N GLY A 159 -7.08 11.85 -0.81
CA GLY A 159 -8.04 12.75 -1.45
C GLY A 159 -7.53 14.20 -1.50
N ASN A 160 -8.39 15.13 -1.99
CA ASN A 160 -8.01 16.49 -2.26
C ASN A 160 -6.92 16.58 -3.37
N CYS A 161 -6.57 17.78 -3.83
CA CYS A 161 -5.65 17.95 -4.96
C CYS A 161 -4.48 18.90 -4.62
N VAL A 162 -3.86 18.69 -3.46
CA VAL A 162 -2.69 19.45 -2.99
C VAL A 162 -1.57 18.48 -2.59
N THR A 163 -0.32 18.86 -2.85
CA THR A 163 0.82 18.00 -2.46
C THR A 163 2.11 18.79 -2.26
N ILE A 164 2.94 18.28 -1.37
CA ILE A 164 4.33 18.64 -1.14
C ILE A 164 5.20 17.36 -1.02
N GLY A 165 4.83 16.29 -1.77
CA GLY A 165 5.52 14.99 -1.76
C GLY A 165 4.58 13.78 -1.72
N CYS A 166 3.28 14.00 -1.51
CA CYS A 166 2.24 12.97 -1.53
C CYS A 166 1.70 12.69 -2.93
N VAL A 167 0.80 11.70 -3.05
CA VAL A 167 0.10 11.32 -4.29
C VAL A 167 -1.39 11.63 -4.14
N PRO A 168 -1.86 12.81 -4.58
CA PRO A 168 -3.25 13.21 -4.46
C PRO A 168 -4.10 12.68 -5.63
N LEU A 169 -5.30 12.18 -5.32
CA LEU A 169 -6.22 11.55 -6.28
C LEU A 169 -7.59 12.24 -6.37
N GLN A 170 -7.85 13.31 -5.64
CA GLN A 170 -9.19 13.84 -5.35
C GLN A 170 -10.02 12.89 -4.45
N ASP A 171 -11.13 13.42 -3.89
CA ASP A 171 -11.92 12.70 -2.88
C ASP A 171 -12.70 11.52 -3.43
N ASP A 172 -13.20 11.61 -4.66
CA ASP A 172 -13.98 10.53 -5.22
C ASP A 172 -13.14 9.34 -5.71
N PRO A 173 -12.06 9.56 -6.51
CA PRO A 173 -11.19 8.47 -6.94
C PRO A 173 -10.44 7.76 -5.80
N VAL A 174 -10.05 8.47 -4.73
CA VAL A 174 -9.33 7.83 -3.61
C VAL A 174 -10.17 6.79 -2.88
N LYS A 175 -11.50 6.91 -2.92
CA LYS A 175 -12.42 5.91 -2.34
C LYS A 175 -12.17 4.52 -2.92
N ASP A 176 -12.03 4.41 -4.24
CA ASP A 176 -11.78 3.13 -4.90
C ASP A 176 -10.48 2.49 -4.42
N VAL A 177 -9.39 3.26 -4.38
CA VAL A 177 -8.08 2.78 -3.89
C VAL A 177 -8.17 2.36 -2.43
N TYR A 178 -8.79 3.19 -1.59
CA TYR A 178 -8.92 2.94 -0.16
C TYR A 178 -9.71 1.65 0.12
N MET A 179 -10.88 1.51 -0.51
CA MET A 179 -11.73 0.33 -0.32
C MET A 179 -11.06 -0.96 -0.80
N LEU A 180 -10.43 -0.95 -1.99
CA LEU A 180 -9.70 -2.12 -2.49
C LEU A 180 -8.57 -2.53 -1.54
N CYS A 181 -7.83 -1.55 -1.00
CA CYS A 181 -6.77 -1.82 -0.02
C CYS A 181 -7.33 -2.33 1.32
N VAL A 182 -8.51 -1.86 1.75
CA VAL A 182 -9.21 -2.39 2.93
C VAL A 182 -9.60 -3.85 2.72
N GLU A 183 -10.17 -4.21 1.57
CA GLU A 183 -10.53 -5.59 1.26
C GLU A 183 -9.29 -6.50 1.22
N ALA A 184 -8.22 -6.06 0.56
CA ALA A 184 -6.97 -6.82 0.52
C ALA A 184 -6.39 -7.03 1.93
N LYS A 185 -6.36 -5.98 2.76
CA LYS A 185 -5.90 -6.09 4.15
C LYS A 185 -6.78 -7.00 4.99
N ASN A 186 -8.10 -6.93 4.79
CA ASN A 186 -9.05 -7.82 5.44
C ASN A 186 -8.87 -9.29 5.04
N ASN A 187 -8.33 -9.54 3.86
CA ASN A 187 -7.92 -10.86 3.36
C ASN A 187 -6.51 -11.27 3.83
N ASN A 188 -5.90 -10.57 4.81
CA ASN A 188 -4.54 -10.81 5.29
C ASN A 188 -3.48 -10.69 4.17
N THR A 189 -3.68 -9.78 3.23
CA THR A 189 -2.67 -9.39 2.24
C THR A 189 -2.24 -7.95 2.45
N SER A 190 -0.99 -7.62 2.06
CA SER A 190 -0.50 -6.25 2.09
C SER A 190 -0.43 -5.73 0.66
N PRO A 191 -1.22 -4.69 0.30
CA PRO A 191 -1.12 -4.10 -1.02
C PRO A 191 0.28 -3.56 -1.28
N ARG A 192 0.93 -4.02 -2.36
CA ARG A 192 2.23 -3.52 -2.79
C ARG A 192 2.05 -2.26 -3.63
N ILE A 193 2.95 -1.31 -3.48
CA ILE A 193 3.01 -0.07 -4.24
C ILE A 193 4.37 0.01 -4.93
N GLU A 194 4.37 0.27 -6.23
CA GLU A 194 5.57 0.62 -6.98
C GLU A 194 5.41 2.02 -7.58
N ILE A 195 6.37 2.91 -7.28
CA ILE A 195 6.37 4.28 -7.76
C ILE A 195 7.57 4.46 -8.68
N TYR A 196 7.30 4.86 -9.92
CA TYR A 196 8.27 5.00 -11.00
C TYR A 196 8.32 6.43 -11.53
N PRO A 197 9.44 6.86 -12.11
CA PRO A 197 9.52 8.16 -12.80
C PRO A 197 8.52 8.23 -13.96
N CYS A 198 8.39 7.14 -14.69
CA CYS A 198 7.51 7.01 -15.87
C CYS A 198 7.29 5.53 -16.21
N LYS A 199 6.44 5.25 -17.18
CA LYS A 199 6.43 3.97 -17.89
C LYS A 199 7.71 3.88 -18.72
N PHE A 200 8.52 2.83 -18.51
CA PHE A 200 9.82 2.69 -19.19
C PHE A 200 9.68 2.24 -20.65
N THR A 201 8.95 3.02 -21.45
CA THR A 201 8.95 2.90 -22.91
C THR A 201 10.31 3.29 -23.49
N ALA A 202 10.59 2.97 -24.76
CA ALA A 202 11.82 3.41 -25.42
C ALA A 202 11.97 4.93 -25.41
N GLU A 203 10.89 5.65 -25.73
CA GLU A 203 10.84 7.12 -25.71
C GLU A 203 11.13 7.71 -24.32
N ASN A 204 10.42 7.20 -23.30
CA ASN A 204 10.62 7.69 -21.94
C ASN A 204 12.01 7.33 -21.39
N SER A 205 12.55 6.15 -21.73
CA SER A 205 13.92 5.78 -21.33
C SER A 205 14.95 6.75 -21.92
N LYS A 206 14.82 7.06 -23.21
CA LYS A 206 15.68 8.06 -23.86
C LYS A 206 15.53 9.45 -23.23
N TYR A 207 14.29 9.87 -22.95
CA TYR A 207 14.04 11.14 -22.26
C TYR A 207 14.73 11.23 -20.89
N LEU A 208 14.70 10.15 -20.09
CA LEU A 208 15.39 10.12 -18.79
C LEU A 208 16.91 10.23 -18.95
N GLU A 209 17.49 9.49 -19.87
CA GLU A 209 18.94 9.48 -20.16
C GLU A 209 19.44 10.87 -20.60
N GLU A 210 18.66 11.57 -21.42
CA GLU A 210 19.06 12.87 -22.00
C GLU A 210 18.85 14.07 -21.04
N ASN A 211 17.96 13.95 -20.05
CA ASN A 211 17.52 15.11 -19.25
C ASN A 211 17.89 15.03 -17.78
N PHE A 212 18.49 13.93 -17.30
CA PHE A 212 18.80 13.76 -15.89
C PHE A 212 20.22 13.22 -15.68
N ASP A 213 20.75 13.48 -14.47
CA ASP A 213 22.09 13.08 -14.07
C ASP A 213 22.25 11.55 -13.91
N ASP A 214 23.52 11.10 -13.90
CA ASP A 214 23.88 9.69 -13.75
C ASP A 214 23.36 9.08 -12.43
N GLY A 215 23.27 9.85 -11.36
CA GLY A 215 22.77 9.34 -10.07
C GLY A 215 21.33 8.91 -10.15
N LYS A 216 20.46 9.70 -10.79
CA LYS A 216 19.06 9.36 -11.03
C LYS A 216 18.94 8.22 -12.04
N ASN A 217 19.68 8.29 -13.14
CA ASN A 217 19.67 7.28 -14.18
C ASN A 217 20.13 5.91 -13.65
N ASN A 218 21.14 5.84 -12.81
CA ASN A 218 21.59 4.61 -12.15
C ASN A 218 20.52 4.04 -11.20
N PHE A 219 19.81 4.89 -10.46
CA PHE A 219 18.71 4.45 -9.62
C PHE A 219 17.55 3.89 -10.46
N TRP A 220 17.20 4.55 -11.56
CA TRP A 220 16.15 4.09 -12.45
C TRP A 220 16.51 2.78 -13.18
N ALA A 221 17.75 2.64 -13.62
CA ALA A 221 18.25 1.38 -14.15
C ALA A 221 18.15 0.24 -13.14
N ASN A 222 18.32 0.54 -11.83
CA ASN A 222 18.20 -0.44 -10.77
C ASN A 222 16.72 -0.85 -10.49
N ILE A 223 15.74 0.04 -10.61
CA ILE A 223 14.33 -0.31 -10.39
C ILE A 223 13.58 -0.78 -11.65
N LYS A 224 14.07 -0.44 -12.85
CA LYS A 224 13.49 -0.81 -14.15
C LYS A 224 13.24 -2.33 -14.29
N PRO A 225 14.09 -3.24 -13.80
CA PRO A 225 13.82 -4.68 -13.87
C PRO A 225 12.47 -5.09 -13.23
N ALA A 226 12.03 -4.45 -12.13
CA ALA A 226 10.73 -4.74 -11.53
C ALA A 226 9.58 -4.38 -12.48
N PHE A 227 9.67 -3.19 -13.11
CA PHE A 227 8.70 -2.77 -14.13
C PHE A 227 8.65 -3.75 -15.29
N THR A 228 9.81 -4.07 -15.89
CA THR A 228 9.90 -4.96 -17.06
C THR A 228 9.39 -6.36 -16.75
N TYR A 229 9.75 -6.88 -15.58
CA TYR A 229 9.27 -8.17 -15.12
C TYR A 229 7.73 -8.21 -15.01
N PHE A 230 7.14 -7.18 -14.40
CA PHE A 230 5.69 -7.09 -14.30
C PHE A 230 5.01 -6.97 -15.67
N GLU A 231 5.57 -6.18 -16.60
CA GLU A 231 4.99 -6.08 -17.96
C GLU A 231 4.97 -7.44 -18.68
N ALA A 232 5.99 -8.26 -18.50
CA ALA A 232 6.06 -9.58 -19.11
C ALA A 232 5.19 -10.62 -18.40
N ASN A 233 5.17 -10.63 -17.07
CA ASN A 233 4.64 -11.73 -16.29
C ASN A 233 3.30 -11.41 -15.60
N LYS A 234 2.94 -10.13 -15.48
CA LYS A 234 1.79 -9.62 -14.71
C LYS A 234 1.81 -10.08 -13.24
N THR A 235 3.02 -10.24 -12.70
CA THR A 235 3.32 -10.58 -11.31
C THR A 235 4.47 -9.70 -10.84
N PRO A 236 4.39 -9.07 -9.66
CA PRO A 236 5.47 -8.25 -9.14
C PRO A 236 6.76 -9.07 -8.92
N ALA A 237 7.90 -8.53 -9.33
CA ALA A 237 9.19 -9.17 -9.11
C ALA A 237 9.49 -9.34 -7.61
N LYS A 238 10.09 -10.46 -7.24
CA LYS A 238 10.65 -10.64 -5.89
C LYS A 238 11.95 -9.85 -5.79
N PHE A 239 12.20 -9.26 -4.64
CA PHE A 239 13.41 -8.47 -4.44
C PHE A 239 13.93 -8.52 -3.00
N SER A 240 15.19 -8.17 -2.85
CA SER A 240 15.82 -7.79 -1.58
C SER A 240 16.53 -6.44 -1.76
N ILE A 241 17.00 -5.84 -0.67
CA ILE A 241 17.80 -4.61 -0.70
C ILE A 241 19.15 -4.92 -0.07
N ASN A 242 20.23 -4.73 -0.85
CA ASN A 242 21.58 -5.01 -0.42
C ASN A 242 22.13 -3.95 0.55
N THR A 243 23.40 -4.08 0.95
CA THR A 243 24.05 -3.16 1.88
C THR A 243 24.36 -1.79 1.29
N LYS A 244 24.31 -1.65 -0.05
CA LYS A 244 24.50 -0.37 -0.76
C LYS A 244 23.17 0.33 -1.08
N GLY A 245 22.01 -0.23 -0.63
CA GLY A 245 20.70 0.34 -0.89
C GLY A 245 20.11 -0.02 -2.26
N ALA A 246 20.78 -0.83 -3.06
CA ALA A 246 20.27 -1.24 -4.36
C ALA A 246 19.25 -2.40 -4.23
N TYR A 247 18.22 -2.39 -5.06
CA TYR A 247 17.30 -3.50 -5.23
C TYR A 247 17.98 -4.63 -5.98
N VAL A 248 17.88 -5.84 -5.45
CA VAL A 248 18.36 -7.09 -6.05
C VAL A 248 17.17 -7.97 -6.31
N PHE A 249 16.86 -8.20 -7.59
CA PHE A 249 15.71 -9.00 -8.01
C PHE A 249 16.09 -10.47 -8.13
N SER A 250 15.17 -11.34 -7.66
CA SER A 250 15.23 -12.78 -7.86
C SER A 250 13.97 -13.23 -8.59
N ASN A 251 14.14 -14.08 -9.58
CA ASN A 251 13.05 -14.69 -10.33
C ASN A 251 12.36 -15.79 -9.53
#